data_0c5d9fb6d0a8c60d4171fcdf8b33f8b9
#
_entry.id   0c5d9fb6d0a8c60d4171fcdf8b33f8b9
#
_cell.length_a   1.000
_cell.length_b   1.000
_cell.length_c   1.000
_cell.angle_alpha   90.00
_cell.angle_beta   90.00
_cell.angle_gamma   90.00
#
_symmetry.space_group_name_H-M   'P 1'
#
loop_
_entity.id
_entity.type
_entity.pdbx_description
1 polymer ?
#
loop_
_entity_poly.entity_id
_entity_poly.type
_entity_poly.pdbx_seq_one_letter_code
_entity_poly.pdbx_strand_id
1 'polypeptide(L)'
;MLSLQFTVDINGPRETIFDLIADLAHYDRWLPGSRVFGGMTQVSSMPPGVGAIYTDGTMHGSITEFNPPERITFEQSMRVKALLLTGKLGFRVRYTLEATGSDGQSTHVIRDVIFNLHGILKAAQPIIAATIRRESGRLLQIMKGYVESGKAS
;
A
#
# COMPACT_ATOMS: atom_id res chain seq x y z
N MET A 1 0.68 -10.31 -16.62
CA MET A 1 0.96 -9.92 -15.21
C MET A 1 2.08 -8.90 -15.20
N LEU A 2 1.84 -7.78 -14.55
CA LEU A 2 2.83 -6.72 -14.38
C LEU A 2 3.22 -6.62 -12.93
N SER A 3 4.51 -6.40 -12.69
CA SER A 3 5.06 -6.19 -11.37
C SER A 3 5.89 -4.91 -11.34
N LEU A 4 5.57 -4.02 -10.42
CA LEU A 4 6.32 -2.79 -10.20
C LEU A 4 6.87 -2.83 -8.78
N GLN A 5 8.14 -2.48 -8.63
CA GLN A 5 8.81 -2.46 -7.33
C GLN A 5 9.27 -1.05 -7.00
N PHE A 6 9.03 -0.64 -5.77
CA PHE A 6 9.42 0.66 -5.24
C PHE A 6 10.16 0.44 -3.92
N THR A 7 11.18 1.25 -3.68
CA THR A 7 11.97 1.14 -2.45
C THR A 7 12.18 2.50 -1.82
N VAL A 8 12.35 2.50 -0.50
CA VAL A 8 12.76 3.69 0.25
C VAL A 8 13.53 3.25 1.49
N ASP A 9 14.52 4.03 1.88
CA ASP A 9 15.24 3.85 3.14
C ASP A 9 14.71 4.85 4.17
N ILE A 10 14.29 4.35 5.33
CA ILE A 10 13.68 5.14 6.37
C ILE A 10 14.51 5.00 7.66
N ASN A 11 14.84 6.13 8.28
CA ASN A 11 15.47 6.15 9.60
C ASN A 11 14.42 5.92 10.68
N GLY A 12 14.16 4.67 10.97
CA GLY A 12 13.20 4.23 11.96
C GLY A 12 13.19 2.70 12.02
N PRO A 13 12.84 2.11 13.17
CA PRO A 13 12.80 0.66 13.31
C PRO A 13 11.64 0.07 12.51
N ARG A 14 11.84 -1.13 11.96
CA ARG A 14 10.84 -1.78 11.12
C ARG A 14 9.54 -2.10 11.86
N GLU A 15 9.59 -2.29 13.16
CA GLU A 15 8.42 -2.51 14.00
C GLU A 15 7.47 -1.31 13.95
N THR A 16 8.00 -0.11 14.06
CA THR A 16 7.23 1.14 13.95
C THR A 16 6.61 1.29 12.57
N ILE A 17 7.38 1.00 11.53
CA ILE A 17 6.92 1.13 10.15
C ILE A 17 5.85 0.07 9.85
N PHE A 18 6.06 -1.17 10.30
CA PHE A 18 5.09 -2.24 10.13
C PHE A 18 3.75 -1.90 10.78
N ASP A 19 3.78 -1.41 12.03
CA ASP A 19 2.58 -1.01 12.74
C ASP A 19 1.83 0.11 12.02
N LEU A 20 2.56 1.06 11.44
CA LEU A 20 1.99 2.14 10.65
C LEU A 20 1.26 1.62 9.41
N ILE A 21 1.86 0.68 8.69
CA ILE A 21 1.28 0.08 7.49
C ILE A 21 0.06 -0.78 7.83
N ALA A 22 0.12 -1.51 8.94
CA ALA A 22 -0.93 -2.43 9.36
C ALA A 22 -2.15 -1.72 9.96
N ASP A 23 -1.99 -0.50 10.47
CA ASP A 23 -3.05 0.25 11.15
C ASP A 23 -3.97 0.94 10.14
N LEU A 24 -4.78 0.15 9.46
CA LEU A 24 -5.66 0.62 8.38
C LEU A 24 -6.67 1.67 8.86
N ALA A 25 -7.16 1.54 10.08
CA ALA A 25 -8.18 2.42 10.64
C ALA A 25 -7.69 3.86 10.83
N HIS A 26 -6.39 4.07 10.89
CA HIS A 26 -5.77 5.38 11.19
C HIS A 26 -4.83 5.86 10.08
N TYR A 27 -5.04 5.44 8.84
CA TYR A 27 -4.23 5.92 7.70
C TYR A 27 -4.33 7.44 7.50
N ASP A 28 -5.47 8.03 7.81
CA ASP A 28 -5.68 9.49 7.75
C ASP A 28 -4.70 10.27 8.64
N ARG A 29 -4.13 9.62 9.65
CA ARG A 29 -3.13 10.21 10.55
C ARG A 29 -1.85 10.57 9.82
N TRP A 30 -1.45 9.81 8.82
CA TRP A 30 -0.15 10.01 8.15
C TRP A 30 -0.26 10.14 6.63
N LEU A 31 -1.30 9.61 6.00
CA LEU A 31 -1.45 9.59 4.55
C LEU A 31 -2.64 10.45 4.12
N PRO A 32 -2.40 11.66 3.60
CA PRO A 32 -3.48 12.47 3.03
C PRO A 32 -4.13 11.76 1.85
N GLY A 33 -5.45 11.76 1.82
CA GLY A 33 -6.20 11.13 0.74
C GLY A 33 -5.89 11.76 -0.62
N SER A 34 -5.77 10.92 -1.64
CA SER A 34 -5.73 11.34 -3.04
C SER A 34 -7.02 10.91 -3.72
N ARG A 35 -7.12 11.17 -5.03
CA ARG A 35 -8.25 10.66 -5.83
C ARG A 35 -8.25 9.13 -5.94
N VAL A 36 -7.14 8.49 -5.62
CA VAL A 36 -6.93 7.05 -5.80
C VAL A 36 -6.83 6.31 -4.48
N PHE A 37 -6.12 6.88 -3.49
CA PHE A 37 -5.81 6.21 -2.22
C PHE A 37 -5.97 7.13 -1.02
N GLY A 38 -6.12 6.52 0.16
CA GLY A 38 -6.03 7.20 1.45
C GLY A 38 -7.36 7.62 2.04
N GLY A 39 -8.47 7.21 1.44
CA GLY A 39 -9.80 7.50 1.96
C GLY A 39 -10.46 6.29 2.62
N MET A 40 -9.80 5.66 3.59
CA MET A 40 -10.35 4.50 4.30
C MET A 40 -11.69 4.85 4.94
N THR A 41 -12.77 4.25 4.43
CA THR A 41 -14.13 4.52 4.90
C THR A 41 -14.66 3.43 5.81
N GLN A 42 -14.23 2.20 5.62
CA GLN A 42 -14.64 1.06 6.42
C GLN A 42 -13.44 0.15 6.65
N VAL A 43 -13.22 -0.21 7.90
CA VAL A 43 -12.17 -1.16 8.30
C VAL A 43 -12.81 -2.15 9.27
N SER A 44 -12.49 -3.44 9.12
CA SER A 44 -13.02 -4.48 10.00
C SER A 44 -12.65 -4.20 11.45
N SER A 45 -13.53 -4.57 12.37
CA SER A 45 -13.34 -4.37 13.82
C SER A 45 -12.30 -5.30 14.44
N MET A 46 -11.80 -6.27 13.67
CA MET A 46 -10.77 -7.21 14.13
C MET A 46 -9.41 -6.52 14.20
N PRO A 47 -8.52 -6.95 15.12
CA PRO A 47 -7.14 -6.50 15.11
C PRO A 47 -6.48 -6.76 13.74
N PRO A 48 -5.47 -5.98 13.35
CA PRO A 48 -4.75 -6.22 12.11
C PRO A 48 -4.20 -7.66 12.04
N GLY A 49 -4.45 -8.32 10.92
CA GLY A 49 -4.03 -9.69 10.71
C GLY A 49 -4.64 -10.23 9.43
N VAL A 50 -4.32 -11.48 9.10
CA VAL A 50 -4.91 -12.15 7.93
C VAL A 50 -6.42 -12.19 8.07
N GLY A 51 -7.13 -11.79 7.01
CA GLY A 51 -8.58 -11.73 6.99
C GLY A 51 -9.16 -10.36 7.32
N ALA A 52 -8.38 -9.41 7.81
CA ALA A 52 -8.84 -8.04 8.00
C ALA A 52 -9.24 -7.44 6.65
N ILE A 53 -10.38 -6.78 6.60
CA ILE A 53 -10.95 -6.19 5.38
C ILE A 53 -11.08 -4.68 5.53
N TYR A 54 -11.01 -3.99 4.39
CA TYR A 54 -11.14 -2.54 4.36
C TYR A 54 -11.72 -2.06 3.03
N THR A 55 -12.25 -0.85 3.06
CA THR A 55 -12.73 -0.14 1.86
C THR A 55 -12.07 1.22 1.79
N ASP A 56 -11.51 1.54 0.62
CA ASP A 56 -10.89 2.83 0.31
C ASP A 56 -11.56 3.39 -0.94
N GLY A 57 -12.58 4.22 -0.75
CA GLY A 57 -13.40 4.71 -1.86
C GLY A 57 -14.12 3.57 -2.57
N THR A 58 -13.78 3.34 -3.84
CA THR A 58 -14.31 2.22 -4.64
C THR A 58 -13.47 0.95 -4.57
N MET A 59 -12.38 1.01 -3.84
CA MET A 59 -11.44 -0.11 -3.69
C MET A 59 -11.81 -0.93 -2.46
N HIS A 60 -11.86 -2.25 -2.63
CA HIS A 60 -12.08 -3.20 -1.54
C HIS A 60 -10.84 -4.06 -1.40
N GLY A 61 -10.40 -4.26 -0.16
CA GLY A 61 -9.19 -5.02 0.08
C GLY A 61 -9.22 -5.85 1.35
N SER A 62 -8.24 -6.73 1.44
CA SER A 62 -8.01 -7.57 2.62
C SER A 62 -6.53 -7.83 2.82
N ILE A 63 -6.16 -8.13 4.05
CA ILE A 63 -4.81 -8.58 4.38
C ILE A 63 -4.76 -10.09 4.13
N THR A 64 -3.85 -10.53 3.27
CA THR A 64 -3.70 -11.94 2.89
C THR A 64 -2.41 -12.57 3.43
N GLU A 65 -1.45 -11.75 3.84
CA GLU A 65 -0.22 -12.20 4.51
C GLU A 65 0.11 -11.21 5.62
N PHE A 66 0.41 -11.71 6.81
CA PHE A 66 0.70 -10.89 7.97
C PHE A 66 1.82 -11.54 8.80
N ASN A 67 3.03 -11.05 8.64
CA ASN A 67 4.22 -11.56 9.31
C ASN A 67 5.04 -10.41 9.94
N PRO A 68 4.61 -9.89 11.10
CA PRO A 68 5.31 -8.78 11.75
C PRO A 68 6.72 -9.18 12.19
N PRO A 69 7.68 -8.30 12.11
CA PRO A 69 7.67 -6.98 11.46
C PRO A 69 8.22 -6.99 10.02
N GLU A 70 8.22 -8.15 9.37
CA GLU A 70 8.95 -8.39 8.13
C GLU A 70 8.10 -8.16 6.87
N ARG A 71 6.85 -8.65 6.87
CA ARG A 71 6.07 -8.69 5.64
C ARG A 71 4.58 -8.56 5.89
N ILE A 72 3.92 -7.79 5.04
CA ILE A 72 2.47 -7.68 4.99
C ILE A 72 2.03 -7.58 3.53
N THR A 73 0.97 -8.32 3.17
CA THR A 73 0.43 -8.34 1.82
C THR A 73 -1.06 -8.02 1.85
N PHE A 74 -1.44 -7.13 0.95
CA PHE A 74 -2.82 -6.74 0.71
C PHE A 74 -3.26 -7.23 -0.66
N GLU A 75 -4.48 -7.74 -0.77
CA GLU A 75 -5.15 -7.95 -2.04
C GLU A 75 -6.31 -6.97 -2.16
N GLN A 76 -6.32 -6.22 -3.24
CA GLN A 76 -7.25 -5.13 -3.46
C GLN A 76 -7.91 -5.27 -4.83
N SER A 77 -9.16 -4.87 -4.93
CA SER A 77 -9.85 -4.79 -6.21
C SER A 77 -10.70 -3.55 -6.30
N MET A 78 -10.79 -2.99 -7.51
CA MET A 78 -11.61 -1.82 -7.79
C MET A 78 -12.27 -1.95 -9.15
N ARG A 79 -13.40 -1.29 -9.31
CA ARG A 79 -14.03 -1.12 -10.62
C ARG A 79 -13.48 0.11 -11.30
N VAL A 80 -13.09 -0.05 -12.54
CA VAL A 80 -12.60 1.05 -13.37
C VAL A 80 -13.62 1.32 -14.47
N LYS A 81 -14.04 2.58 -14.58
CA LYS A 81 -14.85 3.06 -15.69
C LYS A 81 -13.96 3.85 -16.64
N ALA A 82 -13.94 3.45 -17.90
CA ALA A 82 -13.29 4.20 -18.96
C ALA A 82 -14.31 4.40 -20.09
N LEU A 83 -14.84 5.60 -20.23
CA LEU A 83 -15.92 5.93 -21.18
C LEU A 83 -17.17 5.09 -20.85
N LEU A 84 -17.63 4.26 -21.79
CA LEU A 84 -18.80 3.39 -21.64
C LEU A 84 -18.44 1.98 -21.14
N LEU A 85 -17.17 1.76 -20.77
CA LEU A 85 -16.66 0.43 -20.45
C LEU A 85 -16.34 0.35 -18.95
N THR A 86 -16.76 -0.75 -18.35
CA THR A 86 -16.50 -1.05 -16.94
C THR A 86 -15.64 -2.30 -16.86
N GLY A 87 -14.55 -2.22 -16.09
CA GLY A 87 -13.69 -3.36 -15.86
C GLY A 87 -13.35 -3.50 -14.39
N LYS A 88 -12.94 -4.67 -13.97
CA LYS A 88 -12.43 -4.94 -12.63
C LYS A 88 -10.91 -5.03 -12.68
N LEU A 89 -10.25 -4.32 -11.78
CA LEU A 89 -8.80 -4.30 -11.66
C LEU A 89 -8.42 -4.85 -10.29
N GLY A 90 -7.58 -5.87 -10.28
CA GLY A 90 -7.07 -6.46 -9.05
C GLY A 90 -5.59 -6.16 -8.87
N PHE A 91 -5.21 -5.86 -7.64
CA PHE A 91 -3.83 -5.59 -7.24
C PHE A 91 -3.45 -6.50 -6.08
N ARG A 92 -2.18 -6.89 -6.05
CA ARG A 92 -1.53 -7.41 -4.86
C ARG A 92 -0.42 -6.46 -4.47
N VAL A 93 -0.47 -5.95 -3.25
CA VAL A 93 0.54 -5.02 -2.73
C VAL A 93 1.25 -5.71 -1.57
N ARG A 94 2.54 -5.91 -1.70
CA ARG A 94 3.37 -6.53 -0.66
C ARG A 94 4.41 -5.52 -0.18
N TYR A 95 4.48 -5.36 1.13
CA TYR A 95 5.58 -4.66 1.77
C TYR A 95 6.53 -5.67 2.40
N THR A 96 7.81 -5.49 2.14
CA THR A 96 8.90 -6.24 2.80
C THR A 96 9.77 -5.21 3.53
N LEU A 97 10.01 -5.45 4.80
CA LEU A 97 10.76 -4.53 5.66
C LEU A 97 12.03 -5.22 6.13
N GLU A 98 13.17 -4.68 5.73
CA GLU A 98 14.49 -5.21 6.10
C GLU A 98 15.16 -4.24 7.07
N ALA A 99 15.53 -4.74 8.25
CA ALA A 99 16.29 -3.93 9.20
C ALA A 99 17.69 -3.66 8.64
N THR A 100 18.11 -2.40 8.69
CA THR A 100 19.42 -1.96 8.20
C THR A 100 20.14 -1.16 9.28
N GLY A 101 21.42 -0.88 9.06
CA GLY A 101 22.26 -0.25 10.05
C GLY A 101 22.77 -1.24 11.09
N SER A 102 23.82 -0.86 11.81
CA SER A 102 24.47 -1.72 12.83
C SER A 102 23.58 -1.95 14.05
N ASP A 103 22.64 -1.05 14.31
CA ASP A 103 21.73 -1.07 15.47
C ASP A 103 20.30 -1.48 15.12
N GLY A 104 20.00 -1.73 13.85
CA GLY A 104 18.65 -2.07 13.38
C GLY A 104 17.65 -0.92 13.47
N GLN A 105 18.12 0.32 13.61
CA GLN A 105 17.25 1.50 13.74
C GLN A 105 16.90 2.15 12.41
N SER A 106 17.29 1.54 11.30
CA SER A 106 16.92 1.94 9.96
C SER A 106 16.26 0.77 9.23
N THR A 107 15.43 1.08 8.25
CA THR A 107 14.67 0.07 7.52
C THR A 107 14.73 0.34 6.03
N HIS A 108 15.01 -0.70 5.26
CA HIS A 108 14.83 -0.71 3.82
C HIS A 108 13.42 -1.24 3.53
N VAL A 109 12.57 -0.41 2.97
CA VAL A 109 11.17 -0.72 2.66
C VAL A 109 11.06 -1.05 1.18
N ILE A 110 10.54 -2.22 0.86
CA ILE A 110 10.27 -2.67 -0.50
C ILE A 110 8.76 -2.81 -0.66
N ARG A 111 8.20 -2.10 -1.65
CA ARG A 111 6.80 -2.19 -2.00
C ARG A 111 6.67 -2.79 -3.38
N ASP A 112 6.12 -3.99 -3.48
CA ASP A 112 5.81 -4.66 -4.73
C ASP A 112 4.33 -4.51 -5.05
N VAL A 113 4.03 -4.04 -6.26
CA VAL A 113 2.66 -3.94 -6.75
C VAL A 113 2.52 -4.85 -7.96
N ILE A 114 1.68 -5.86 -7.85
CA ILE A 114 1.46 -6.85 -8.89
C ILE A 114 0.01 -6.72 -9.36
N PHE A 115 -0.20 -6.61 -10.67
CA PHE A 115 -1.54 -6.46 -11.22
C PHE A 115 -1.67 -7.12 -12.58
N ASN A 116 -2.91 -7.55 -12.89
CA ASN A 116 -3.28 -8.13 -14.18
C ASN A 116 -4.34 -7.26 -14.84
N LEU A 117 -4.13 -6.97 -16.10
CA LEU A 117 -5.09 -6.26 -16.93
C LEU A 117 -5.63 -7.22 -17.99
N HIS A 118 -6.95 -7.26 -18.12
CA HIS A 118 -7.63 -8.11 -19.08
C HIS A 118 -8.45 -7.27 -20.05
N GLY A 119 -8.56 -7.77 -21.29
CA GLY A 119 -9.40 -7.17 -22.30
C GLY A 119 -8.99 -5.74 -22.62
N ILE A 120 -9.95 -4.85 -22.61
CA ILE A 120 -9.80 -3.44 -22.98
C ILE A 120 -8.91 -2.66 -22.03
N LEU A 121 -8.79 -3.11 -20.78
CA LEU A 121 -7.92 -2.45 -19.79
C LEU A 121 -6.44 -2.59 -20.14
N LYS A 122 -6.07 -3.54 -20.99
CA LYS A 122 -4.69 -3.64 -21.47
C LYS A 122 -4.23 -2.41 -22.24
N ALA A 123 -5.14 -1.75 -22.95
CA ALA A 123 -4.84 -0.52 -23.67
C ALA A 123 -4.54 0.65 -22.71
N ALA A 124 -5.08 0.60 -21.48
CA ALA A 124 -4.86 1.61 -20.46
C ALA A 124 -3.63 1.32 -19.56
N GLN A 125 -2.89 0.23 -19.85
CA GLN A 125 -1.74 -0.20 -19.03
C GLN A 125 -0.71 0.89 -18.78
N PRO A 126 -0.26 1.70 -19.76
CA PRO A 126 0.71 2.76 -19.49
C PRO A 126 0.19 3.81 -18.52
N ILE A 127 -1.08 4.17 -18.61
CA ILE A 127 -1.71 5.15 -17.73
C ILE A 127 -1.84 4.60 -16.31
N ILE A 128 -2.28 3.36 -16.18
CA ILE A 128 -2.42 2.68 -14.89
C ILE A 128 -1.05 2.53 -14.22
N ALA A 129 -0.04 2.08 -14.97
CA ALA A 129 1.32 1.95 -14.46
C ALA A 129 1.89 3.30 -14.00
N ALA A 130 1.68 4.37 -14.77
CA ALA A 130 2.12 5.72 -14.39
C ALA A 130 1.43 6.19 -13.11
N THR A 131 0.14 5.92 -12.96
CA THR A 131 -0.61 6.26 -11.74
C THR A 131 -0.06 5.50 -10.53
N ILE A 132 0.19 4.20 -10.68
CA ILE A 132 0.74 3.37 -9.60
C ILE A 132 2.12 3.88 -9.19
N ARG A 133 2.98 4.24 -10.16
CA ARG A 133 4.31 4.81 -9.86
C ARG A 133 4.20 6.11 -9.08
N ARG A 134 3.34 7.01 -9.51
CA ARG A 134 3.14 8.31 -8.84
C ARG A 134 2.62 8.11 -7.42
N GLU A 135 1.58 7.31 -7.24
CA GLU A 135 0.95 7.10 -5.94
C GLU A 135 1.86 6.31 -4.99
N SER A 136 2.57 5.30 -5.48
CA SER A 136 3.52 4.54 -4.64
C SER A 136 4.69 5.40 -4.20
N GLY A 137 5.23 6.23 -5.10
CA GLY A 137 6.30 7.17 -4.76
C GLY A 137 5.83 8.20 -3.73
N ARG A 138 4.65 8.76 -3.91
CA ARG A 138 4.04 9.70 -2.96
C ARG A 138 3.88 9.05 -1.58
N LEU A 139 3.29 7.86 -1.53
CA LEU A 139 3.03 7.15 -0.29
C LEU A 139 4.33 6.87 0.48
N LEU A 140 5.35 6.36 -0.20
CA LEU A 140 6.62 6.02 0.45
C LEU A 140 7.37 7.26 0.96
N GLN A 141 7.33 8.38 0.23
CA GLN A 141 7.96 9.62 0.67
C GLN A 141 7.22 10.22 1.87
N ILE A 142 5.89 10.18 1.88
CA ILE A 142 5.10 10.64 3.03
C ILE A 142 5.36 9.75 4.25
N MET A 143 5.41 8.44 4.07
CA MET A 143 5.73 7.48 5.13
C MET A 143 7.09 7.78 5.75
N LYS A 144 8.11 7.99 4.90
CA LYS A 144 9.46 8.34 5.34
C LYS A 144 9.46 9.61 6.18
N GLY A 145 8.85 10.68 5.68
CA GLY A 145 8.78 11.95 6.40
C GLY A 145 8.05 11.84 7.74
N TYR A 146 6.95 11.10 7.76
CA TYR A 146 6.16 10.90 8.97
C TYR A 146 6.94 10.13 10.05
N VAL A 147 7.59 9.03 9.67
CA VAL A 147 8.37 8.21 10.61
C VAL A 147 9.60 8.98 11.12
N GLU A 148 10.32 9.64 10.21
CA GLU A 148 11.55 10.38 10.58
C GLU A 148 11.28 11.63 11.39
N SER A 149 10.05 12.16 11.35
CA SER A 149 9.64 13.28 12.21
C SER A 149 9.36 12.87 13.66
N GLY A 150 9.35 11.57 13.96
CA GLY A 150 9.03 11.03 15.28
C GLY A 150 7.54 10.94 15.62
N LYS A 151 6.66 11.29 14.69
CA LYS A 151 5.20 11.27 14.91
C LYS A 151 4.62 9.87 14.99
N ALA A 152 5.33 8.87 14.47
CA ALA A 152 4.87 7.48 14.45
C ALA A 152 5.24 6.71 15.72
N SER A 153 6.11 7.24 16.57
CA SER A 153 6.57 6.61 17.81
C SER A 153 5.80 7.06 19.04
#